data_84aafc294f1bf13ad648005e9f4c8464
#
_entry.id   84aafc294f1bf13ad648005e9f4c8464
#
_cell.length_a   1.000
_cell.length_b   1.000
_cell.length_c   1.000
_cell.angle_alpha   90.00
_cell.angle_beta   90.00
_cell.angle_gamma   90.00
#
_symmetry.space_group_name_H-M   'P 1'
#
loop_
_entity.id
_entity.type
_entity.pdbx_description
1 polymer ?
#
loop_
_entity_poly.entity_id
_entity_poly.type
_entity_poly.pdbx_seq_one_letter_code
_entity_poly.pdbx_strand_id
1 'polypeptide(L)'
;WERQALTKARVVLGDLVLADKISAVVRQSVFGNSLDDEGRREIHRLRMRMENEIAKESEGSYNIKTGRGGMVDVEFIAQYLQLRHGCQQPDLRSANTVAVLKGGRSCGLVNSADADTLINGYKFLRKLENRLRLLHDHSINDLAGDQRYLDKLPRRLGYDPKLRHPGQALMQDYETTTEAIRDVYERTLGERADATPTEETTS
;
A
#
# COMPACT_ATOMS: atom_id res chain seq x y z
N TRP A 1 8.96 12.18 6.55
CA TRP A 1 9.23 10.77 6.18
C TRP A 1 9.60 9.92 7.40
N GLU A 2 10.29 10.46 8.41
CA GLU A 2 10.68 9.74 9.64
C GLU A 2 9.47 9.21 10.40
N ARG A 3 8.46 10.05 10.63
CA ARG A 3 7.20 9.62 11.26
C ARG A 3 6.51 8.51 10.46
N GLN A 4 6.55 8.60 9.12
CA GLN A 4 5.97 7.60 8.23
C GLN A 4 6.71 6.26 8.36
N ALA A 5 8.04 6.26 8.40
CA ALA A 5 8.84 5.05 8.61
C ALA A 5 8.54 4.40 9.97
N LEU A 6 8.39 5.21 11.03
CA LEU A 6 8.10 4.75 12.39
C LEU A 6 6.72 4.09 12.54
N THR A 7 5.77 4.27 11.61
CA THR A 7 4.47 3.57 11.65
C THR A 7 4.62 2.05 11.60
N LYS A 8 5.74 1.54 11.07
CA LYS A 8 6.06 0.11 10.98
C LYS A 8 7.00 -0.37 12.09
N ALA A 9 7.50 0.53 12.93
CA ALA A 9 8.44 0.19 13.99
C ALA A 9 7.78 -0.67 15.07
N ARG A 10 8.51 -1.71 15.48
CA ARG A 10 8.13 -2.59 16.58
C ARG A 10 9.37 -3.16 17.24
N VAL A 11 9.32 -3.35 18.54
CA VAL A 11 10.37 -4.11 19.24
C VAL A 11 10.19 -5.60 18.92
N VAL A 12 11.27 -6.25 18.51
CA VAL A 12 11.27 -7.68 18.15
C VAL A 12 11.88 -8.52 19.27
N LEU A 13 12.93 -8.00 19.93
CA LEU A 13 13.68 -8.67 20.99
C LEU A 13 14.32 -7.62 21.88
N GLY A 14 14.53 -7.92 23.17
CA GLY A 14 15.26 -7.08 24.11
C GLY A 14 14.66 -7.08 25.51
N ASP A 15 15.21 -6.23 26.39
CA ASP A 15 14.69 -6.00 27.73
C ASP A 15 13.27 -5.40 27.67
N LEU A 16 12.34 -5.91 28.47
CA LEU A 16 10.93 -5.52 28.44
C LEU A 16 10.72 -4.06 28.87
N VAL A 17 11.48 -3.57 29.85
CA VAL A 17 11.37 -2.18 30.34
C VAL A 17 11.84 -1.21 29.26
N LEU A 18 12.94 -1.55 28.59
CA LEU A 18 13.46 -0.76 27.46
C LEU A 18 12.49 -0.82 26.27
N ALA A 19 11.93 -2.00 25.98
CA ALA A 19 10.95 -2.20 24.91
C ALA A 19 9.71 -1.30 25.11
N ASP A 20 9.18 -1.23 26.32
CA ASP A 20 8.05 -0.37 26.66
C ASP A 20 8.38 1.12 26.50
N LYS A 21 9.56 1.56 26.96
CA LYS A 21 10.02 2.95 26.79
C LYS A 21 10.16 3.32 25.31
N ILE A 22 10.80 2.46 24.50
CA ILE A 22 10.95 2.70 23.06
C ILE A 22 9.57 2.74 22.39
N SER A 23 8.69 1.79 22.71
CA SER A 23 7.33 1.75 22.17
C SER A 23 6.51 2.99 22.50
N ALA A 24 6.68 3.54 23.71
CA ALA A 24 6.04 4.77 24.13
C ALA A 24 6.55 5.98 23.33
N VAL A 25 7.87 6.09 23.12
CA VAL A 25 8.49 7.15 22.31
C VAL A 25 8.01 7.07 20.86
N VAL A 26 8.04 5.88 20.26
CA VAL A 26 7.54 5.65 18.89
C VAL A 26 6.07 6.05 18.78
N ARG A 27 5.24 5.61 19.73
CA ARG A 27 3.81 5.94 19.75
C ARG A 27 3.57 7.45 19.84
N GLN A 28 4.29 8.13 20.73
CA GLN A 28 4.21 9.59 20.86
C GLN A 28 4.67 10.30 19.59
N SER A 29 5.76 9.86 18.99
CA SER A 29 6.30 10.46 17.74
C SER A 29 5.33 10.30 16.57
N VAL A 30 4.71 9.12 16.43
CA VAL A 30 3.82 8.82 15.30
C VAL A 30 2.42 9.41 15.51
N PHE A 31 1.83 9.23 16.70
CA PHE A 31 0.42 9.50 16.97
C PHE A 31 0.20 10.68 17.94
N GLY A 32 1.24 11.39 18.37
CA GLY A 32 1.12 12.52 19.27
C GLY A 32 0.37 13.71 18.66
N ASN A 33 0.54 13.92 17.36
CA ASN A 33 -0.11 15.00 16.62
C ASN A 33 -0.67 14.49 15.30
N SER A 34 -1.84 15.02 14.90
CA SER A 34 -2.42 14.78 13.58
C SER A 34 -1.55 15.40 12.48
N LEU A 35 -1.49 14.74 11.34
CA LEU A 35 -0.86 15.26 10.12
C LEU A 35 -1.77 16.32 9.49
N ASP A 36 -1.22 17.44 9.07
CA ASP A 36 -1.90 18.50 8.32
C ASP A 36 -1.89 18.25 6.80
N ASP A 37 -2.47 19.16 6.05
CA ASP A 37 -2.55 19.05 4.60
C ASP A 37 -1.18 19.27 3.92
N GLU A 38 -0.27 20.06 4.52
CA GLU A 38 1.10 20.17 4.02
C GLU A 38 1.83 18.84 4.15
N GLY A 39 1.68 18.15 5.29
CA GLY A 39 2.21 16.81 5.48
C GLY A 39 1.64 15.78 4.50
N ARG A 40 0.34 15.89 4.13
CA ARG A 40 -0.27 15.05 3.08
C ARG A 40 0.42 15.28 1.73
N ARG A 41 0.60 16.56 1.33
CA ARG A 41 1.29 16.92 0.10
C ARG A 41 2.75 16.44 0.08
N GLU A 42 3.43 16.46 1.24
CA GLU A 42 4.79 15.94 1.34
C GLU A 42 4.85 14.42 1.17
N ILE A 43 3.91 13.67 1.75
CA ILE A 43 3.77 12.22 1.53
C ILE A 43 3.54 11.94 0.04
N HIS A 44 2.69 12.70 -0.63
CA HIS A 44 2.46 12.56 -2.07
C HIS A 44 3.74 12.84 -2.87
N ARG A 45 4.45 13.94 -2.60
CA ARG A 45 5.73 14.28 -3.25
C ARG A 45 6.77 13.15 -3.10
N LEU A 46 6.89 12.60 -1.89
CA LEU A 46 7.79 11.48 -1.64
C LEU A 46 7.40 10.23 -2.47
N ARG A 47 6.11 9.93 -2.55
CA ARG A 47 5.63 8.80 -3.36
C ARG A 47 5.93 8.99 -4.86
N MET A 48 5.71 10.18 -5.38
CA MET A 48 6.01 10.49 -6.79
C MET A 48 7.50 10.37 -7.09
N ARG A 49 8.37 10.80 -6.18
CA ARG A 49 9.81 10.57 -6.31
C ARG A 49 10.16 9.08 -6.36
N MET A 50 9.57 8.27 -5.48
CA MET A 50 9.80 6.82 -5.50
C MET A 50 9.34 6.18 -6.81
N GLU A 51 8.20 6.59 -7.35
CA GLU A 51 7.69 6.11 -8.64
C GLU A 51 8.66 6.45 -9.78
N ASN A 52 9.10 7.70 -9.86
CA ASN A 52 9.95 8.17 -10.95
C ASN A 52 11.40 7.67 -10.86
N GLU A 53 11.97 7.60 -9.64
CA GLU A 53 13.39 7.31 -9.45
C GLU A 53 13.68 5.81 -9.25
N ILE A 54 12.73 5.06 -8.66
CA ILE A 54 12.95 3.66 -8.24
C ILE A 54 12.21 2.67 -9.14
N ALA A 55 10.94 2.94 -9.48
CA ALA A 55 10.12 1.97 -10.23
C ALA A 55 10.70 1.69 -11.62
N LYS A 56 11.17 2.74 -12.34
CA LYS A 56 11.79 2.64 -13.67
C LYS A 56 10.99 1.74 -14.62
N GLU A 57 9.67 1.85 -14.59
CA GLU A 57 8.79 1.08 -15.47
C GLU A 57 9.03 1.43 -16.93
N SER A 58 8.92 0.45 -17.79
CA SER A 58 8.98 0.59 -19.24
C SER A 58 7.92 -0.29 -19.87
N GLU A 59 7.70 -0.14 -21.17
CA GLU A 59 6.74 -0.95 -21.89
C GLU A 59 7.04 -2.45 -21.69
N GLY A 60 6.08 -3.18 -21.10
CA GLY A 60 6.19 -4.61 -20.81
C GLY A 60 7.00 -4.97 -19.54
N SER A 61 7.45 -3.98 -18.75
CA SER A 61 8.11 -4.22 -17.47
C SER A 61 7.44 -3.39 -16.36
N TYR A 62 6.81 -4.05 -15.40
CA TYR A 62 6.01 -3.44 -14.34
C TYR A 62 6.62 -3.73 -12.97
N ASN A 63 6.78 -2.71 -12.15
CA ASN A 63 7.27 -2.86 -10.79
C ASN A 63 6.12 -3.01 -9.80
N ILE A 64 5.82 -4.25 -9.41
CA ILE A 64 4.70 -4.57 -8.50
C ILE A 64 4.78 -3.90 -7.14
N LYS A 65 5.94 -3.45 -6.71
CA LYS A 65 6.14 -2.81 -5.41
C LYS A 65 6.01 -1.30 -5.50
N THR A 66 6.87 -0.66 -6.29
CA THR A 66 7.01 0.80 -6.35
C THR A 66 6.38 1.43 -7.58
N GLY A 67 5.93 0.63 -8.55
CA GLY A 67 5.23 1.09 -9.73
C GLY A 67 3.88 1.73 -9.42
N ARG A 68 3.29 2.33 -10.43
CA ARG A 68 1.98 2.99 -10.36
C ARG A 68 0.92 1.98 -9.93
N GLY A 69 0.15 2.30 -8.87
CA GLY A 69 -0.86 1.38 -8.29
C GLY A 69 -0.27 0.14 -7.61
N GLY A 70 1.05 0.13 -7.37
CA GLY A 70 1.74 -0.95 -6.69
C GLY A 70 1.49 -1.00 -5.18
N MET A 71 2.17 -1.94 -4.50
CA MET A 71 1.99 -2.14 -3.05
C MET A 71 2.26 -0.89 -2.24
N VAL A 72 3.20 -0.05 -2.67
CA VAL A 72 3.59 1.18 -1.95
C VAL A 72 2.46 2.20 -1.96
N ASP A 73 1.62 2.29 -3.00
CA ASP A 73 0.44 3.17 -2.99
C ASP A 73 -0.51 2.81 -1.84
N VAL A 74 -0.77 1.51 -1.65
CA VAL A 74 -1.63 1.02 -0.56
C VAL A 74 -0.99 1.28 0.81
N GLU A 75 0.32 1.07 0.92
CA GLU A 75 1.05 1.31 2.16
C GLU A 75 1.09 2.80 2.53
N PHE A 76 1.22 3.69 1.56
CA PHE A 76 1.21 5.14 1.77
C PHE A 76 -0.17 5.65 2.20
N ILE A 77 -1.26 5.13 1.60
CA ILE A 77 -2.63 5.42 2.08
C ILE A 77 -2.79 4.99 3.53
N ALA A 78 -2.40 3.76 3.88
CA ALA A 78 -2.52 3.27 5.25
C ALA A 78 -1.70 4.12 6.24
N GLN A 79 -0.47 4.49 5.88
CA GLN A 79 0.39 5.35 6.70
C GLN A 79 -0.18 6.77 6.85
N TYR A 80 -0.75 7.32 5.78
CA TYR A 80 -1.46 8.60 5.84
C TYR A 80 -2.63 8.56 6.81
N LEU A 81 -3.48 7.54 6.74
CA LEU A 81 -4.59 7.34 7.69
C LEU A 81 -4.09 7.28 9.14
N GLN A 82 -2.98 6.58 9.37
CA GLN A 82 -2.34 6.50 10.68
C GLN A 82 -1.86 7.86 11.18
N LEU A 83 -1.15 8.61 10.34
CA LEU A 83 -0.58 9.91 10.71
C LEU A 83 -1.64 11.00 10.85
N ARG A 84 -2.69 10.97 10.03
CA ARG A 84 -3.78 11.94 10.05
C ARG A 84 -4.76 11.71 11.19
N HIS A 85 -5.16 10.46 11.39
CA HIS A 85 -6.27 10.11 12.28
C HIS A 85 -5.87 9.23 13.48
N GLY A 86 -4.67 8.65 13.49
CA GLY A 86 -4.25 7.72 14.55
C GLY A 86 -4.12 8.36 15.93
N CYS A 87 -4.03 9.70 16.02
CA CYS A 87 -4.10 10.41 17.29
C CYS A 87 -5.45 10.18 18.00
N GLN A 88 -6.54 10.23 17.24
CA GLN A 88 -7.92 10.12 17.74
C GLN A 88 -8.48 8.69 17.60
N GLN A 89 -7.95 7.89 16.65
CA GLN A 89 -8.45 6.56 16.31
C GLN A 89 -7.43 5.46 16.64
N PRO A 90 -7.49 4.85 17.84
CA PRO A 90 -6.54 3.80 18.24
C PRO A 90 -6.51 2.58 17.31
N ASP A 91 -7.63 2.26 16.66
CA ASP A 91 -7.76 1.12 15.74
C ASP A 91 -6.87 1.23 14.51
N LEU A 92 -6.35 2.44 14.21
CA LEU A 92 -5.38 2.66 13.14
C LEU A 92 -3.94 2.39 13.58
N ARG A 93 -3.66 2.20 14.87
CA ARG A 93 -2.30 2.06 15.41
C ARG A 93 -1.77 0.63 15.27
N SER A 94 -1.67 0.15 14.04
CA SER A 94 -1.19 -1.20 13.73
C SER A 94 -0.04 -1.14 12.72
N ALA A 95 1.01 -1.95 12.90
CA ALA A 95 2.06 -2.12 11.89
C ALA A 95 1.57 -2.92 10.64
N ASN A 96 0.38 -3.53 10.71
CA ASN A 96 -0.18 -4.31 9.61
C ASN A 96 -1.09 -3.43 8.72
N THR A 97 -0.70 -3.27 7.46
CA THR A 97 -1.41 -2.45 6.46
C THR A 97 -2.89 -2.83 6.32
N VAL A 98 -3.19 -4.14 6.25
CA VAL A 98 -4.58 -4.60 6.09
C VAL A 98 -5.41 -4.30 7.36
N ALA A 99 -4.81 -4.40 8.55
CA ALA A 99 -5.50 -4.05 9.80
C ALA A 99 -5.83 -2.55 9.84
N VAL A 100 -4.90 -1.69 9.41
CA VAL A 100 -5.13 -0.23 9.31
C VAL A 100 -6.28 0.09 8.35
N LEU A 101 -6.31 -0.52 7.16
CA LEU A 101 -7.39 -0.30 6.18
C LEU A 101 -8.75 -0.77 6.70
N LYS A 102 -8.79 -1.90 7.42
CA LYS A 102 -10.02 -2.37 8.10
C LYS A 102 -10.46 -1.40 9.19
N GLY A 103 -9.52 -0.90 10.00
CA GLY A 103 -9.79 0.13 11.00
C GLY A 103 -10.31 1.42 10.37
N GLY A 104 -9.70 1.88 9.28
CA GLY A 104 -10.14 3.05 8.51
C GLY A 104 -11.58 2.91 7.99
N ARG A 105 -11.94 1.72 7.49
CA ARG A 105 -13.33 1.41 7.12
C ARG A 105 -14.28 1.46 8.30
N SER A 106 -13.91 0.83 9.42
CA SER A 106 -14.75 0.78 10.62
C SER A 106 -14.99 2.16 11.23
N CYS A 107 -14.01 3.07 11.10
CA CYS A 107 -14.11 4.47 11.55
C CYS A 107 -14.76 5.41 10.51
N GLY A 108 -15.19 4.91 9.36
CA GLY A 108 -15.80 5.74 8.30
C GLY A 108 -14.82 6.64 7.53
N LEU A 109 -13.51 6.45 7.70
CA LEU A 109 -12.46 7.24 7.05
C LEU A 109 -12.17 6.80 5.61
N VAL A 110 -12.52 5.56 5.29
CA VAL A 110 -12.46 4.97 3.95
C VAL A 110 -13.78 4.26 3.69
N ASN A 111 -14.42 4.54 2.56
CA ASN A 111 -15.64 3.84 2.21
C ASN A 111 -15.39 2.34 1.95
N SER A 112 -16.44 1.52 2.03
CA SER A 112 -16.30 0.06 1.93
C SER A 112 -15.72 -0.40 0.60
N ALA A 113 -16.09 0.22 -0.52
CA ALA A 113 -15.62 -0.15 -1.84
C ALA A 113 -14.11 0.12 -2.00
N ASP A 114 -13.65 1.30 -1.58
CA ASP A 114 -12.23 1.66 -1.61
C ASP A 114 -11.41 0.77 -0.67
N ALA A 115 -11.92 0.50 0.54
CA ALA A 115 -11.26 -0.40 1.48
C ALA A 115 -11.11 -1.83 0.91
N ASP A 116 -12.14 -2.36 0.27
CA ASP A 116 -12.08 -3.68 -0.36
C ASP A 116 -11.14 -3.69 -1.56
N THR A 117 -11.12 -2.65 -2.38
CA THR A 117 -10.15 -2.47 -3.48
C THR A 117 -8.72 -2.52 -2.95
N LEU A 118 -8.41 -1.70 -1.95
CA LEU A 118 -7.06 -1.64 -1.37
C LEU A 118 -6.65 -2.96 -0.70
N ILE A 119 -7.54 -3.56 0.10
CA ILE A 119 -7.24 -4.81 0.83
C ILE A 119 -7.05 -5.98 -0.13
N ASN A 120 -7.94 -6.14 -1.11
CA ASN A 120 -7.87 -7.26 -2.06
C ASN A 120 -6.70 -7.06 -3.02
N GLY A 121 -6.50 -5.86 -3.54
CA GLY A 121 -5.37 -5.52 -4.39
C GLY A 121 -4.03 -5.72 -3.69
N TYR A 122 -3.89 -5.25 -2.46
CA TYR A 122 -2.66 -5.48 -1.68
C TYR A 122 -2.37 -6.97 -1.45
N LYS A 123 -3.39 -7.76 -1.11
CA LYS A 123 -3.24 -9.21 -0.96
C LYS A 123 -2.83 -9.90 -2.26
N PHE A 124 -3.43 -9.48 -3.39
CA PHE A 124 -3.08 -9.98 -4.71
C PHE A 124 -1.61 -9.69 -5.05
N LEU A 125 -1.19 -8.42 -4.93
CA LEU A 125 0.19 -8.00 -5.21
C LEU A 125 1.21 -8.68 -4.28
N ARG A 126 0.89 -8.84 -2.99
CA ARG A 126 1.74 -9.59 -2.04
C ARG A 126 1.86 -11.07 -2.41
N LYS A 127 0.77 -11.69 -2.86
CA LYS A 127 0.79 -13.08 -3.33
C LYS A 127 1.64 -13.22 -4.59
N LEU A 128 1.50 -12.27 -5.52
CA LEU A 128 2.28 -12.19 -6.74
C LEU A 128 3.78 -12.03 -6.42
N GLU A 129 4.16 -11.05 -5.59
CA GLU A 129 5.54 -10.83 -5.12
C GLU A 129 6.15 -12.12 -4.53
N ASN A 130 5.43 -12.76 -3.61
CA ASN A 130 5.91 -13.98 -2.97
C ASN A 130 6.15 -15.12 -3.99
N ARG A 131 5.30 -15.23 -5.02
CA ARG A 131 5.48 -16.25 -6.06
C ARG A 131 6.64 -15.94 -6.99
N LEU A 132 6.85 -14.67 -7.34
CA LEU A 132 8.01 -14.23 -8.13
C LEU A 132 9.32 -14.51 -7.39
N ARG A 133 9.40 -14.18 -6.10
CA ARG A 133 10.59 -14.48 -5.27
C ARG A 133 10.95 -15.96 -5.24
N LEU A 134 9.94 -16.85 -5.17
CA LEU A 134 10.15 -18.29 -5.19
C LEU A 134 10.62 -18.83 -6.56
N LEU A 135 10.43 -18.06 -7.63
CA LEU A 135 10.85 -18.47 -8.98
C LEU A 135 12.30 -18.05 -9.30
N HIS A 136 12.79 -16.99 -8.67
CA HIS A 136 14.02 -16.31 -9.10
C HIS A 136 15.19 -16.38 -8.11
N ASP A 137 15.02 -16.98 -6.92
CA ASP A 137 16.04 -16.96 -5.84
C ASP A 137 16.56 -15.58 -5.45
N HIS A 138 16.05 -14.51 -6.05
CA HIS A 138 16.38 -13.12 -5.69
C HIS A 138 15.10 -12.29 -5.55
N SER A 139 15.27 -11.10 -4.95
CA SER A 139 14.18 -10.12 -4.81
C SER A 139 13.90 -9.45 -6.16
N ILE A 140 13.06 -10.06 -6.98
CA ILE A 140 12.55 -9.46 -8.21
C ILE A 140 11.21 -8.81 -7.89
N ASN A 141 11.14 -7.49 -8.10
CA ASN A 141 9.90 -6.74 -7.99
C ASN A 141 9.28 -6.46 -9.37
N ASP A 142 9.99 -6.83 -10.43
CA ASP A 142 9.59 -6.54 -11.80
C ASP A 142 8.85 -7.73 -12.41
N LEU A 143 7.63 -7.47 -12.83
CA LEU A 143 6.86 -8.36 -13.67
C LEU A 143 7.25 -8.08 -15.12
N ALA A 144 8.31 -8.74 -15.59
CA ALA A 144 8.71 -8.67 -16.98
C ALA A 144 7.82 -9.59 -17.82
N GLY A 145 7.46 -9.16 -19.02
CA GLY A 145 6.70 -9.94 -19.99
C GLY A 145 7.46 -11.14 -20.58
N ASP A 146 8.41 -11.73 -19.83
CA ASP A 146 9.06 -12.95 -20.25
C ASP A 146 8.05 -14.11 -20.23
N GLN A 147 7.69 -14.56 -21.43
CA GLN A 147 6.71 -15.60 -21.68
C GLN A 147 6.91 -16.84 -20.80
N ARG A 148 8.17 -17.19 -20.49
CA ARG A 148 8.51 -18.36 -19.68
C ARG A 148 8.01 -18.28 -18.22
N TYR A 149 7.86 -17.07 -17.69
CA TYR A 149 7.33 -16.84 -16.34
C TYR A 149 5.80 -16.70 -16.36
N LEU A 150 5.26 -16.05 -17.38
CA LEU A 150 3.82 -15.90 -17.60
C LEU A 150 3.13 -17.27 -17.79
N ASP A 151 3.84 -18.30 -18.24
CA ASP A 151 3.28 -19.66 -18.37
C ASP A 151 3.16 -20.41 -17.02
N LYS A 152 4.09 -20.17 -16.10
CA LYS A 152 4.18 -20.91 -14.82
C LYS A 152 3.50 -20.18 -13.65
N LEU A 153 3.55 -18.84 -13.66
CA LEU A 153 3.10 -18.02 -12.55
C LEU A 153 1.58 -18.10 -12.31
N PRO A 154 0.71 -18.07 -13.34
CA PRO A 154 -0.74 -18.16 -13.14
C PRO A 154 -1.17 -19.43 -12.41
N ARG A 155 -0.61 -20.60 -12.76
CA ARG A 155 -0.90 -21.86 -12.08
C ARG A 155 -0.56 -21.81 -10.60
N ARG A 156 0.55 -21.16 -10.23
CA ARG A 156 0.97 -20.99 -8.84
C ARG A 156 0.13 -19.96 -8.08
N LEU A 157 -0.54 -19.09 -8.80
CA LEU A 157 -1.49 -18.11 -8.24
C LEU A 157 -2.90 -18.71 -8.09
N GLY A 158 -3.18 -19.86 -8.71
CA GLY A 158 -4.45 -20.59 -8.62
C GLY A 158 -5.39 -20.29 -9.79
N TYR A 159 -4.87 -19.83 -10.91
CA TYR A 159 -5.65 -19.69 -12.15
C TYR A 159 -6.03 -21.08 -12.70
N ASP A 160 -7.21 -21.17 -13.32
CA ASP A 160 -7.67 -22.44 -13.91
C ASP A 160 -6.68 -22.93 -14.99
N PRO A 161 -6.15 -24.15 -14.86
CA PRO A 161 -5.26 -24.73 -15.86
C PRO A 161 -5.86 -24.87 -17.26
N LYS A 162 -7.19 -24.83 -17.37
CA LYS A 162 -7.92 -24.93 -18.64
C LYS A 162 -8.04 -23.58 -19.40
N LEU A 163 -7.62 -22.49 -18.79
CA LEU A 163 -7.59 -21.19 -19.46
C LEU A 163 -6.70 -21.26 -20.69
N ARG A 164 -7.20 -20.77 -21.82
CA ARG A 164 -6.46 -20.76 -23.10
C ARG A 164 -5.20 -19.89 -23.04
N HIS A 165 -5.28 -18.76 -22.29
CA HIS A 165 -4.20 -17.78 -22.16
C HIS A 165 -4.05 -17.32 -20.70
N PRO A 166 -3.56 -18.16 -19.79
CA PRO A 166 -3.51 -17.83 -18.37
C PRO A 166 -2.57 -16.66 -18.03
N GLY A 167 -1.49 -16.48 -18.83
CA GLY A 167 -0.59 -15.32 -18.69
C GLY A 167 -1.27 -13.99 -19.02
N GLN A 168 -2.09 -13.96 -20.05
CA GLN A 168 -2.86 -12.75 -20.41
C GLN A 168 -3.92 -12.43 -19.33
N ALA A 169 -4.60 -13.44 -18.80
CA ALA A 169 -5.54 -13.26 -17.70
C ALA A 169 -4.84 -12.66 -16.46
N LEU A 170 -3.67 -13.17 -16.11
CA LEU A 170 -2.87 -12.61 -15.01
C LEU A 170 -2.49 -11.16 -15.26
N MET A 171 -2.04 -10.81 -16.46
CA MET A 171 -1.68 -9.42 -16.80
C MET A 171 -2.88 -8.50 -16.74
N GLN A 172 -4.03 -8.92 -17.25
CA GLN A 172 -5.27 -8.16 -17.16
C GLN A 172 -5.71 -7.92 -15.72
N ASP A 173 -5.64 -8.95 -14.86
CA ASP A 173 -5.93 -8.82 -13.43
C ASP A 173 -4.95 -7.88 -12.74
N TYR A 174 -3.67 -7.92 -13.10
CA TYR A 174 -2.65 -7.01 -12.59
C TYR A 174 -2.96 -5.56 -12.97
N GLU A 175 -3.16 -5.27 -14.24
CA GLU A 175 -3.47 -3.93 -14.74
C GLU A 175 -4.76 -3.38 -14.11
N THR A 176 -5.84 -4.16 -14.12
CA THR A 176 -7.11 -3.77 -13.47
C THR A 176 -6.93 -3.48 -11.99
N THR A 177 -6.15 -4.31 -11.29
CA THR A 177 -5.90 -4.14 -9.85
C THR A 177 -5.08 -2.88 -9.57
N THR A 178 -4.01 -2.65 -10.32
CA THR A 178 -3.14 -1.49 -10.10
C THR A 178 -3.82 -0.18 -10.49
N GLU A 179 -4.62 -0.16 -11.55
CA GLU A 179 -5.43 1.01 -11.90
C GLU A 179 -6.46 1.34 -10.81
N ALA A 180 -7.17 0.34 -10.30
CA ALA A 180 -8.14 0.54 -9.23
C ALA A 180 -7.47 1.06 -7.93
N ILE A 181 -6.31 0.51 -7.54
CA ILE A 181 -5.52 1.02 -6.41
C ILE A 181 -5.11 2.48 -6.65
N ARG A 182 -4.61 2.78 -7.85
CA ARG A 182 -4.16 4.14 -8.19
C ARG A 182 -5.30 5.15 -8.13
N ASP A 183 -6.48 4.79 -8.58
CA ASP A 183 -7.64 5.65 -8.50
C ASP A 183 -8.01 6.01 -7.05
N VAL A 184 -7.94 5.04 -6.13
CA VAL A 184 -8.14 5.32 -4.70
C VAL A 184 -7.00 6.21 -4.16
N TYR A 185 -5.76 5.94 -4.56
CA TYR A 185 -4.61 6.75 -4.16
C TYR A 185 -4.77 8.22 -4.57
N GLU A 186 -5.15 8.48 -5.83
CA GLU A 186 -5.32 9.84 -6.35
C GLU A 186 -6.43 10.62 -5.63
N ARG A 187 -7.49 9.93 -5.23
CA ARG A 187 -8.56 10.56 -4.44
C ARG A 187 -8.17 10.82 -2.99
N THR A 188 -7.23 10.04 -2.45
CA THR A 188 -6.86 10.11 -1.02
C THR A 188 -5.65 11.00 -0.77
N LEU A 189 -4.63 10.89 -1.60
CA LEU A 189 -3.32 11.53 -1.42
C LEU A 189 -2.89 12.40 -2.59
N GLY A 190 -3.35 12.08 -3.81
CA GLY A 190 -2.94 12.74 -5.04
C GLY A 190 -3.62 14.09 -5.26
N GLU A 191 -3.47 14.62 -6.46
CA GLU A 191 -4.01 15.93 -6.85
C GLU A 191 -5.54 15.99 -6.78
N ARG A 192 -6.25 14.88 -7.01
CA ARG A 192 -7.71 14.82 -6.88
C ARG A 192 -8.20 14.99 -5.43
N ALA A 193 -7.33 14.80 -4.44
CA ALA A 193 -7.69 15.01 -3.03
C ALA A 193 -7.90 16.50 -2.71
N ASP A 194 -7.24 17.42 -3.44
CA ASP A 194 -7.41 18.85 -3.27
C ASP A 194 -8.68 19.39 -3.97
N ALA A 195 -9.25 18.62 -4.91
CA ALA A 195 -10.44 19.00 -5.67
C ALA A 195 -11.78 18.62 -4.98
N THR A 196 -11.73 17.84 -3.91
CA THR A 196 -12.94 17.45 -3.16
C THR A 196 -13.25 18.53 -2.12
N PRO A 197 -14.40 19.24 -2.18
CA PRO A 197 -14.79 20.17 -1.12
C PRO A 197 -14.94 19.40 0.18
N THR A 198 -14.26 19.86 1.22
CA THR A 198 -14.54 19.43 2.59
C THR A 198 -16.01 19.78 2.85
N GLU A 199 -16.91 18.80 2.98
CA GLU A 199 -18.25 19.05 3.50
C GLU A 199 -18.07 19.63 4.90
N GLU A 200 -18.18 20.94 5.00
CA GLU A 200 -18.30 21.66 6.26
C GLU A 200 -19.53 21.10 6.96
N THR A 201 -19.29 20.38 8.04
CA THR A 201 -20.33 19.95 8.97
C THR A 201 -20.96 21.23 9.53
N THR A 202 -22.07 21.65 8.92
CA THR A 202 -22.92 22.70 9.47
C THR A 202 -23.73 22.08 10.59
N SER A 203 -23.40 22.50 11.81
CA SER A 203 -24.18 22.56 13.05
C SER A 203 -25.21 21.49 13.35
#